data_25a6b8b9ebcb11b7d7da7e8737748c1d
#
_entry.id   25a6b8b9ebcb11b7d7da7e8737748c1d
#
_cell.length_a   1.000
_cell.length_b   1.000
_cell.length_c   1.000
_cell.angle_alpha   90.00
_cell.angle_beta   90.00
_cell.angle_gamma   90.00
#
_symmetry.space_group_name_H-M   'P 1'
#
loop_
_entity.id
_entity.type
_entity.pdbx_description
1 polymer ?
#
loop_
_entity_poly.entity_id
_entity_poly.type
_entity_poly.pdbx_seq_one_letter_code
_entity_poly.pdbx_strand_id
1 'polypeptide(L)'
;GDKVLVVHRNREKENEFIQKLQNLHSNFVYNEDSATLALKGTDVLKNNWFFLFVDAMKEYKTPVFGFEALKNFRFNTAKPQTKIFISSNTDWFDAKVDIIFGDQRVTVAEVKRALANKQQFVQLNDGTLGILPDEWLKKYSLLFRVGEGTNNNLKLSRFHLSVVDELYEERNE
;
A
#
# COMPACT_ATOMS: atom_id res chain seq x y z
N GLY A 1 48.34 -3.68 11.12
CA GLY A 1 48.03 -2.43 11.79
C GLY A 1 46.57 -2.08 11.53
N ASP A 2 45.79 -1.91 12.59
CA ASP A 2 44.39 -1.55 12.55
C ASP A 2 44.26 -0.13 11.96
N LYS A 3 43.49 -0.01 10.86
CA LYS A 3 43.18 1.30 10.30
C LYS A 3 42.07 1.92 11.15
N VAL A 4 42.38 2.97 11.89
CA VAL A 4 41.37 3.78 12.59
C VAL A 4 40.72 4.70 11.57
N LEU A 5 39.43 4.51 11.35
CA LEU A 5 38.61 5.36 10.50
C LEU A 5 38.02 6.48 11.37
N VAL A 6 38.51 7.71 11.16
CA VAL A 6 37.95 8.88 11.84
C VAL A 6 36.81 9.45 10.97
N VAL A 7 35.58 9.36 11.44
CA VAL A 7 34.42 9.94 10.78
C VAL A 7 34.12 11.30 11.41
N HIS A 8 34.21 12.36 10.62
CA HIS A 8 33.83 13.70 11.05
C HIS A 8 32.32 13.87 10.89
N ARG A 9 31.67 14.20 12.00
CA ARG A 9 30.20 14.44 12.05
C ARG A 9 29.90 15.79 11.38
N ASN A 10 28.96 15.79 10.42
CA ASN A 10 28.49 17.01 9.77
C ASN A 10 27.10 17.37 10.34
N ARG A 11 27.11 18.21 11.39
CA ARG A 11 25.87 18.62 12.11
C ARG A 11 24.87 19.36 11.23
N GLU A 12 25.34 20.12 10.26
CA GLU A 12 24.47 20.87 9.35
C GLU A 12 23.63 19.91 8.47
N LYS A 13 24.27 18.95 7.84
CA LYS A 13 23.60 17.91 7.05
C LYS A 13 22.69 17.01 7.89
N GLU A 14 23.08 16.71 9.12
CA GLU A 14 22.25 15.96 10.04
C GLU A 14 20.97 16.73 10.40
N ASN A 15 21.07 18.02 10.69
CA ASN A 15 19.93 18.87 11.00
C ASN A 15 19.00 19.03 9.79
N GLU A 16 19.55 19.22 8.60
CA GLU A 16 18.74 19.24 7.37
C GLU A 16 17.96 17.93 7.16
N PHE A 17 18.61 16.80 7.43
CA PHE A 17 17.96 15.50 7.32
C PHE A 17 16.85 15.31 8.36
N ILE A 18 17.11 15.71 9.62
CA ILE A 18 16.10 15.68 10.69
C ILE A 18 14.89 16.53 10.30
N GLN A 19 15.10 17.74 9.77
CA GLN A 19 14.01 18.60 9.30
C GLN A 19 13.22 17.95 8.16
N LYS A 20 13.89 17.30 7.20
CA LYS A 20 13.21 16.54 6.13
C LYS A 20 12.33 15.44 6.71
N LEU A 21 12.83 14.69 7.70
CA LEU A 21 12.06 13.65 8.38
C LEU A 21 10.86 14.22 9.14
N GLN A 22 11.05 15.31 9.89
CA GLN A 22 9.97 15.96 10.62
C GLN A 22 8.85 16.47 9.70
N ASN A 23 9.19 16.92 8.50
CA ASN A 23 8.22 17.38 7.50
C ASN A 23 7.36 16.24 6.91
N LEU A 24 7.74 14.98 7.10
CA LEU A 24 6.93 13.86 6.64
C LEU A 24 5.66 13.64 7.47
N HIS A 25 5.61 14.14 8.71
CA HIS A 25 4.41 14.07 9.54
C HIS A 25 4.39 15.16 10.61
N SER A 26 3.26 15.88 10.72
CA SER A 26 3.09 16.99 11.67
C SER A 26 3.19 16.58 13.16
N ASN A 27 2.92 15.31 13.45
CA ASN A 27 2.95 14.77 14.83
C ASN A 27 4.29 14.10 15.19
N PHE A 28 5.32 14.22 14.34
CA PHE A 28 6.65 13.77 14.73
C PHE A 28 7.17 14.60 15.91
N VAL A 29 7.62 13.91 16.94
CA VAL A 29 8.29 14.51 18.09
C VAL A 29 9.77 14.15 18.01
N TYR A 30 10.62 15.17 17.91
CA TYR A 30 12.08 15.00 17.96
C TYR A 30 12.57 15.20 19.39
N ASN A 31 13.31 14.22 19.88
CA ASN A 31 14.00 14.28 21.15
C ASN A 31 15.48 14.51 20.90
N GLU A 32 16.00 15.68 21.29
CA GLU A 32 17.40 16.07 21.07
C GLU A 32 18.38 15.23 21.89
N ASP A 33 18.02 14.85 23.13
CA ASP A 33 18.91 14.10 24.03
C ASP A 33 19.19 12.70 23.50
N SER A 34 18.19 12.05 22.96
CA SER A 34 18.30 10.69 22.38
C SER A 34 18.51 10.66 20.89
N ALA A 35 18.46 11.82 20.20
CA ALA A 35 18.48 11.96 18.75
C ALA A 35 17.45 11.03 18.07
N THR A 36 16.25 10.96 18.60
CA THR A 36 15.17 10.11 18.13
C THR A 36 13.97 10.90 17.62
N LEU A 37 13.34 10.40 16.56
CA LEU A 37 12.05 10.84 16.06
C LEU A 37 11.01 9.81 16.48
N ALA A 38 9.97 10.25 17.13
CA ALA A 38 8.87 9.39 17.59
C ALA A 38 7.55 9.77 16.90
N LEU A 39 6.79 8.77 16.49
CA LEU A 39 5.42 8.92 15.99
C LEU A 39 4.54 7.86 16.66
N LYS A 40 3.32 8.25 17.03
CA LYS A 40 2.37 7.29 17.60
C LYS A 40 1.96 6.26 16.56
N GLY A 41 1.86 4.99 16.96
CA GLY A 41 1.47 3.90 16.07
C GLY A 41 0.13 4.11 15.35
N THR A 42 -0.82 4.79 16.01
CA THR A 42 -2.11 5.18 15.41
C THR A 42 -1.95 6.16 14.24
N ASP A 43 -0.92 7.00 14.26
CA ASP A 43 -0.67 7.99 13.20
C ASP A 43 0.11 7.36 12.04
N VAL A 44 0.93 6.35 12.33
CA VAL A 44 1.68 5.58 11.31
C VAL A 44 0.75 4.96 10.26
N LEU A 45 -0.44 4.50 10.69
CA LEU A 45 -1.41 3.84 9.81
C LEU A 45 -2.39 4.77 9.12
N LYS A 46 -2.46 6.03 9.56
CA LYS A 46 -3.37 7.00 8.96
C LYS A 46 -2.86 7.49 7.60
N ASN A 47 -3.80 7.67 6.67
CA ASN A 47 -3.56 8.30 5.37
C ASN A 47 -2.37 7.68 4.59
N ASN A 48 -2.14 6.37 4.79
CA ASN A 48 -1.05 5.64 4.16
C ASN A 48 0.35 6.21 4.43
N TRP A 49 0.48 6.98 5.51
CA TRP A 49 1.72 7.67 5.83
C TRP A 49 2.94 6.75 5.86
N PHE A 50 2.79 5.52 6.35
CA PHE A 50 3.91 4.57 6.38
C PHE A 50 4.50 4.31 5.00
N PHE A 51 3.68 4.22 3.97
CA PHE A 51 4.15 4.01 2.60
C PHE A 51 4.81 5.25 2.04
N LEU A 52 4.26 6.43 2.31
CA LEU A 52 4.88 7.70 1.96
C LEU A 52 6.25 7.84 2.62
N PHE A 53 6.36 7.42 3.87
CA PHE A 53 7.64 7.37 4.58
C PHE A 53 8.64 6.41 3.93
N VAL A 54 8.22 5.18 3.59
CA VAL A 54 9.09 4.20 2.92
C VAL A 54 9.57 4.71 1.56
N ASP A 55 8.68 5.33 0.79
CA ASP A 55 9.03 5.88 -0.52
C ASP A 55 9.96 7.09 -0.39
N ALA A 56 9.73 7.98 0.57
CA ALA A 56 10.64 9.07 0.88
C ALA A 56 12.04 8.57 1.28
N MET A 57 12.12 7.49 2.08
CA MET A 57 13.41 6.89 2.44
C MET A 57 14.15 6.32 1.24
N LYS A 58 13.44 5.72 0.28
CA LYS A 58 14.02 5.28 -1.00
C LYS A 58 14.56 6.46 -1.80
N GLU A 59 13.78 7.54 -1.90
CA GLU A 59 14.19 8.77 -2.59
C GLU A 59 15.43 9.39 -1.94
N TYR A 60 15.48 9.43 -0.62
CA TYR A 60 16.64 9.92 0.14
C TYR A 60 17.82 8.94 0.13
N LYS A 61 17.67 7.78 -0.52
CA LYS A 61 18.69 6.70 -0.54
C LYS A 61 19.12 6.29 0.87
N THR A 62 18.19 6.34 1.82
CA THR A 62 18.41 6.01 3.21
C THR A 62 17.87 4.62 3.52
N PRO A 63 18.70 3.65 3.87
CA PRO A 63 18.24 2.32 4.22
C PRO A 63 17.43 2.38 5.53
N VAL A 64 16.32 1.65 5.58
CA VAL A 64 15.48 1.51 6.77
C VAL A 64 15.64 0.09 7.29
N PHE A 65 15.93 -0.03 8.58
CA PHE A 65 16.11 -1.29 9.28
C PHE A 65 15.08 -1.45 10.38
N GLY A 66 14.88 -2.67 10.86
CA GLY A 66 14.04 -2.95 12.03
C GLY A 66 12.57 -3.17 11.72
N PHE A 67 12.18 -3.36 10.44
CA PHE A 67 10.80 -3.71 10.09
C PHE A 67 10.31 -4.98 10.80
N GLU A 68 11.21 -5.93 11.04
CA GLU A 68 10.95 -7.16 11.77
C GLU A 68 10.59 -6.93 13.24
N ALA A 69 11.00 -5.81 13.82
CA ALA A 69 10.65 -5.42 15.18
C ALA A 69 9.24 -4.81 15.30
N LEU A 70 8.64 -4.43 14.19
CA LEU A 70 7.28 -3.92 14.12
C LEU A 70 6.28 -5.09 14.22
N LYS A 71 6.10 -5.63 15.43
CA LYS A 71 5.29 -6.84 15.69
C LYS A 71 3.88 -6.78 15.11
N ASN A 72 3.31 -5.58 14.96
CA ASN A 72 1.96 -5.35 14.45
C ASN A 72 1.90 -4.88 12.99
N PHE A 73 3.05 -4.76 12.32
CA PHE A 73 3.15 -4.19 10.97
C PHE A 73 4.10 -5.00 10.10
N ARG A 74 3.71 -6.23 9.82
CA ARG A 74 4.40 -7.04 8.83
C ARG A 74 3.83 -6.70 7.46
N PHE A 75 4.66 -6.22 6.55
CA PHE A 75 4.27 -5.93 5.18
C PHE A 75 4.65 -7.09 4.26
N ASN A 76 3.70 -7.46 3.40
CA ASN A 76 3.99 -8.31 2.26
C ASN A 76 4.57 -7.42 1.15
N THR A 77 5.78 -7.71 0.71
CA THR A 77 6.48 -6.94 -0.33
C THR A 77 6.04 -7.28 -1.75
N ALA A 78 5.25 -8.34 -1.92
CA ALA A 78 4.72 -8.73 -3.22
C ALA A 78 3.70 -7.70 -3.71
N LYS A 79 3.78 -7.34 -5.00
CA LYS A 79 2.75 -6.54 -5.65
C LYS A 79 1.48 -7.37 -5.86
N PRO A 80 0.29 -6.77 -5.78
CA PRO A 80 -0.95 -7.46 -6.05
C PRO A 80 -1.01 -7.91 -7.52
N GLN A 81 -1.20 -9.19 -7.73
CA GLN A 81 -1.53 -9.75 -9.04
C GLN A 81 -3.04 -9.93 -9.09
N THR A 82 -3.68 -9.34 -10.09
CA THR A 82 -5.14 -9.37 -10.24
C THR A 82 -5.49 -10.03 -11.55
N LYS A 83 -6.31 -11.08 -11.48
CA LYS A 83 -6.89 -11.75 -12.64
C LYS A 83 -8.40 -11.54 -12.60
N ILE A 84 -8.97 -11.10 -13.70
CA ILE A 84 -10.40 -10.86 -13.85
C ILE A 84 -10.88 -11.66 -15.05
N PHE A 85 -11.89 -12.49 -14.82
CA PHE A 85 -12.59 -13.23 -15.86
C PHE A 85 -14.01 -12.70 -15.95
N ILE A 86 -14.36 -12.14 -17.08
CA ILE A 86 -15.68 -11.54 -17.30
C ILE A 86 -16.47 -12.45 -18.22
N SER A 87 -17.68 -12.76 -17.81
CA SER A 87 -18.68 -13.45 -18.64
C SER A 87 -19.94 -12.58 -18.76
N SER A 88 -20.51 -12.51 -19.96
CA SER A 88 -21.73 -11.74 -20.19
C SER A 88 -22.96 -12.62 -20.00
N ASN A 89 -23.94 -12.08 -19.30
CA ASN A 89 -25.30 -12.59 -19.22
C ASN A 89 -26.27 -11.62 -19.92
N THR A 90 -27.56 -11.96 -19.94
CA THR A 90 -28.57 -11.15 -20.64
C THR A 90 -28.67 -9.73 -20.08
N ASP A 91 -28.59 -9.57 -18.76
CA ASP A 91 -28.85 -8.30 -18.08
C ASP A 91 -27.66 -7.75 -17.28
N TRP A 92 -26.62 -8.54 -17.08
CA TRP A 92 -25.43 -8.18 -16.31
C TRP A 92 -24.17 -8.89 -16.82
N PHE A 93 -23.03 -8.44 -16.30
CA PHE A 93 -21.74 -9.12 -16.44
C PHE A 93 -21.35 -9.75 -15.11
N ASP A 94 -20.89 -10.98 -15.16
CA ASP A 94 -20.24 -11.63 -14.02
C ASP A 94 -18.73 -11.48 -14.14
N ALA A 95 -18.11 -10.84 -13.16
CA ALA A 95 -16.66 -10.69 -13.07
C ALA A 95 -16.12 -11.55 -11.92
N LYS A 96 -15.39 -12.61 -12.27
CA LYS A 96 -14.65 -13.41 -11.29
C LYS A 96 -13.28 -12.75 -11.07
N VAL A 97 -13.01 -12.33 -9.83
CA VAL A 97 -11.81 -11.59 -9.46
C VAL A 97 -10.94 -12.46 -8.55
N ASP A 98 -9.68 -12.59 -8.88
CA ASP A 98 -8.67 -13.29 -8.08
C ASP A 98 -7.52 -12.32 -7.80
N ILE A 99 -7.24 -12.03 -6.53
CA ILE A 99 -6.21 -11.09 -6.09
C ILE A 99 -5.23 -11.83 -5.21
N ILE A 100 -3.94 -11.80 -5.59
CA ILE A 100 -2.89 -12.56 -4.95
C ILE A 100 -1.70 -11.66 -4.64
N PHE A 101 -1.19 -11.74 -3.41
CA PHE A 101 0.06 -11.11 -2.95
C PHE A 101 1.08 -12.22 -2.67
N GLY A 102 1.93 -12.52 -3.64
CA GLY A 102 2.82 -13.68 -3.55
C GLY A 102 2.02 -14.99 -3.51
N ASP A 103 1.97 -15.64 -2.36
CA ASP A 103 1.21 -16.86 -2.07
C ASP A 103 -0.12 -16.60 -1.34
N GLN A 104 -0.38 -15.35 -0.93
CA GLN A 104 -1.54 -14.96 -0.12
C GLN A 104 -2.68 -14.46 -1.02
N ARG A 105 -3.86 -15.05 -0.87
CA ARG A 105 -5.08 -14.61 -1.56
C ARG A 105 -5.88 -13.64 -0.71
N VAL A 106 -6.52 -12.69 -1.38
CA VAL A 106 -7.40 -11.69 -0.78
C VAL A 106 -8.78 -11.79 -1.39
N THR A 107 -9.79 -11.68 -0.55
CA THR A 107 -11.18 -11.68 -0.99
C THR A 107 -11.61 -10.31 -1.48
N VAL A 108 -12.60 -10.30 -2.37
CA VAL A 108 -13.25 -9.07 -2.82
C VAL A 108 -13.83 -8.27 -1.63
N ALA A 109 -14.35 -8.96 -0.61
CA ALA A 109 -14.91 -8.32 0.58
C ALA A 109 -13.84 -7.53 1.38
N GLU A 110 -12.63 -8.09 1.52
CA GLU A 110 -11.51 -7.42 2.20
C GLU A 110 -11.06 -6.18 1.44
N VAL A 111 -10.96 -6.27 0.12
CA VAL A 111 -10.63 -5.11 -0.72
C VAL A 111 -11.71 -4.04 -0.64
N LYS A 112 -12.99 -4.40 -0.75
CA LYS A 112 -14.11 -3.45 -0.61
C LYS A 112 -14.09 -2.74 0.74
N ARG A 113 -13.80 -3.48 1.83
CA ARG A 113 -13.67 -2.90 3.17
C ARG A 113 -12.52 -1.91 3.24
N ALA A 114 -11.36 -2.26 2.69
CA ALA A 114 -10.21 -1.36 2.63
C ALA A 114 -10.54 -0.08 1.87
N LEU A 115 -11.16 -0.19 0.68
CA LEU A 115 -11.56 0.96 -0.13
C LEU A 115 -12.61 1.84 0.57
N ALA A 116 -13.60 1.24 1.24
CA ALA A 116 -14.60 1.96 2.02
C ALA A 116 -13.98 2.77 3.16
N ASN A 117 -12.93 2.23 3.78
CA ASN A 117 -12.16 2.88 4.85
C ASN A 117 -11.06 3.81 4.32
N LYS A 118 -10.95 4.01 3.00
CA LYS A 118 -9.89 4.78 2.35
C LYS A 118 -8.48 4.28 2.71
N GLN A 119 -8.34 2.97 2.91
CA GLN A 119 -7.08 2.30 3.19
C GLN A 119 -6.46 1.82 1.88
N GLN A 120 -5.14 1.95 1.77
CA GLN A 120 -4.36 1.40 0.64
C GLN A 120 -3.67 0.10 1.01
N PHE A 121 -4.19 -0.63 1.95
CA PHE A 121 -3.69 -1.95 2.35
C PHE A 121 -4.82 -2.86 2.77
N VAL A 122 -4.57 -4.15 2.65
CA VAL A 122 -5.46 -5.23 3.12
C VAL A 122 -4.68 -6.14 4.05
N GLN A 123 -5.34 -6.65 5.08
CA GLN A 123 -4.75 -7.66 5.94
C GLN A 123 -4.81 -9.02 5.24
N LEU A 124 -3.67 -9.70 5.15
CA LEU A 124 -3.54 -11.02 4.55
C LEU A 124 -3.76 -12.13 5.60
N ASN A 125 -4.00 -13.36 5.14
CA ASN A 125 -4.29 -14.49 6.04
C ASN A 125 -3.14 -14.85 6.98
N ASP A 126 -1.91 -14.54 6.60
CA ASP A 126 -0.71 -14.73 7.42
C ASP A 126 -0.49 -13.59 8.43
N GLY A 127 -1.42 -12.64 8.51
CA GLY A 127 -1.36 -11.47 9.38
C GLY A 127 -0.49 -10.33 8.83
N THR A 128 0.10 -10.47 7.65
CA THR A 128 0.82 -9.38 6.99
C THR A 128 -0.14 -8.40 6.31
N LEU A 129 0.36 -7.23 5.93
CA LEU A 129 -0.39 -6.21 5.21
C LEU A 129 0.05 -6.20 3.74
N GLY A 130 -0.87 -6.44 2.83
CA GLY A 130 -0.66 -6.29 1.40
C GLY A 130 -1.00 -4.87 0.94
N ILE A 131 -0.09 -4.25 0.18
CA ILE A 131 -0.25 -2.88 -0.30
C ILE A 131 -1.05 -2.88 -1.59
N LEU A 132 -2.02 -1.97 -1.68
CA LEU A 132 -2.76 -1.64 -2.91
C LEU A 132 -2.14 -0.36 -3.49
N PRO A 133 -1.23 -0.45 -4.49
CA PRO A 133 -0.57 0.72 -5.07
C PRO A 133 -1.55 1.68 -5.72
N ASP A 134 -1.20 2.96 -5.84
CA ASP A 134 -2.06 3.98 -6.47
C ASP A 134 -2.45 3.60 -7.90
N GLU A 135 -1.54 3.01 -8.67
CA GLU A 135 -1.82 2.52 -10.03
C GLU A 135 -2.89 1.42 -10.02
N TRP A 136 -2.76 0.49 -9.07
CA TRP A 136 -3.74 -0.57 -8.86
C TRP A 136 -5.11 0.00 -8.47
N LEU A 137 -5.12 0.97 -7.56
CA LEU A 137 -6.34 1.64 -7.11
C LEU A 137 -7.03 2.40 -8.24
N LYS A 138 -6.27 3.14 -9.05
CA LYS A 138 -6.80 3.84 -10.23
C LYS A 138 -7.47 2.86 -11.19
N LYS A 139 -6.84 1.71 -11.42
CA LYS A 139 -7.32 0.70 -12.37
C LYS A 139 -8.56 -0.04 -11.89
N TYR A 140 -8.58 -0.47 -10.64
CA TYR A 140 -9.57 -1.43 -10.15
C TYR A 140 -10.61 -0.86 -9.18
N SER A 141 -10.40 0.30 -8.57
CA SER A 141 -11.31 0.81 -7.54
C SER A 141 -12.75 1.00 -8.03
N LEU A 142 -12.94 1.39 -9.28
CA LEU A 142 -14.26 1.55 -9.87
C LEU A 142 -14.99 0.22 -9.97
N LEU A 143 -14.31 -0.84 -10.42
CA LEU A 143 -14.87 -2.21 -10.46
C LEU A 143 -15.40 -2.65 -9.09
N PHE A 144 -14.59 -2.45 -8.03
CA PHE A 144 -15.00 -2.84 -6.68
C PHE A 144 -16.12 -1.96 -6.10
N ARG A 145 -16.23 -0.71 -6.54
CA ARG A 145 -17.26 0.22 -6.09
C ARG A 145 -18.61 -0.06 -6.75
N VAL A 146 -18.64 -0.34 -8.05
CA VAL A 146 -19.88 -0.54 -8.80
C VAL A 146 -20.32 -2.01 -8.85
N GLY A 147 -19.37 -2.96 -8.71
CA GLY A 147 -19.67 -4.38 -8.72
C GLY A 147 -20.42 -4.82 -7.46
N GLU A 148 -21.50 -5.54 -7.59
CA GLU A 148 -22.27 -6.13 -6.50
C GLU A 148 -21.73 -7.52 -6.16
N GLY A 149 -21.60 -7.82 -4.89
CA GLY A 149 -21.11 -9.11 -4.39
C GLY A 149 -19.98 -8.97 -3.40
N THR A 150 -19.75 -10.03 -2.63
CA THR A 150 -18.74 -10.08 -1.55
C THR A 150 -17.77 -11.24 -1.72
N ASN A 151 -18.16 -12.26 -2.43
CA ASN A 151 -17.29 -13.36 -2.83
C ASN A 151 -16.45 -12.94 -4.03
N ASN A 152 -15.57 -13.79 -4.52
CA ASN A 152 -14.71 -13.49 -5.67
C ASN A 152 -15.47 -13.26 -6.99
N ASN A 153 -16.80 -13.21 -6.95
CA ASN A 153 -17.68 -12.90 -8.08
C ASN A 153 -18.37 -11.56 -7.83
N LEU A 154 -18.20 -10.64 -8.78
CA LEU A 154 -18.88 -9.36 -8.82
C LEU A 154 -19.89 -9.38 -9.97
N LYS A 155 -21.08 -8.89 -9.72
CA LYS A 155 -22.08 -8.60 -10.74
C LYS A 155 -22.00 -7.13 -11.12
N LEU A 156 -21.91 -6.88 -12.41
CA LEU A 156 -21.85 -5.54 -12.99
C LEU A 156 -23.09 -5.33 -13.86
N SER A 157 -23.84 -4.28 -13.59
CA SER A 157 -24.93 -3.88 -14.46
C SER A 157 -24.41 -3.52 -15.85
N ARG A 158 -25.18 -3.73 -16.89
CA ARG A 158 -24.86 -3.31 -18.27
C ARG A 158 -24.61 -1.81 -18.42
N PHE A 159 -25.16 -1.00 -17.52
CA PHE A 159 -24.84 0.43 -17.47
C PHE A 159 -23.37 0.74 -17.15
N HIS A 160 -22.61 -0.23 -16.64
CA HIS A 160 -21.19 -0.11 -16.35
C HIS A 160 -20.31 -0.77 -17.43
N LEU A 161 -20.78 -0.83 -18.68
CA LEU A 161 -20.05 -1.42 -19.80
C LEU A 161 -18.67 -0.75 -19.99
N SER A 162 -18.57 0.55 -19.79
CA SER A 162 -17.32 1.28 -19.88
C SER A 162 -16.24 0.78 -18.93
N VAL A 163 -16.62 0.32 -17.73
CA VAL A 163 -15.69 -0.30 -16.76
C VAL A 163 -15.15 -1.62 -17.28
N VAL A 164 -16.00 -2.38 -17.96
CA VAL A 164 -15.63 -3.65 -18.57
C VAL A 164 -14.68 -3.41 -19.74
N ASP A 165 -15.01 -2.43 -20.60
CA ASP A 165 -14.21 -2.08 -21.77
C ASP A 165 -12.82 -1.60 -21.37
N GLU A 166 -12.70 -0.73 -20.37
CA GLU A 166 -11.42 -0.24 -19.85
C GLU A 166 -10.52 -1.39 -19.34
N LEU A 167 -11.11 -2.40 -18.71
CA LEU A 167 -10.38 -3.59 -18.25
C LEU A 167 -9.93 -4.52 -19.40
N TYR A 168 -10.62 -4.47 -20.55
CA TYR A 168 -10.28 -5.26 -21.72
C TYR A 168 -9.25 -4.59 -22.63
N GLU A 169 -9.28 -3.28 -22.81
CA GLU A 169 -8.37 -2.53 -23.68
C GLU A 169 -6.90 -2.72 -23.28
N GLU A 170 -6.62 -2.77 -21.98
CA GLU A 170 -5.27 -2.99 -21.46
C GLU A 170 -4.74 -4.44 -21.59
N ARG A 171 -5.55 -5.37 -22.08
CA ARG A 171 -5.12 -6.78 -22.30
C ARG A 171 -4.43 -6.99 -23.64
N ASN A 172 -4.51 -5.99 -24.54
CA ASN A 172 -4.02 -6.06 -25.92
C ASN A 172 -2.73 -5.25 -26.13
N GLU A 173 -2.13 -4.68 -25.08
CA GLU A 173 -0.79 -4.11 -25.07
C GLU A 173 0.18 -5.04 -24.28
#